data_f3bf15fc834efbe82f734bae4dbc1046
#
_entry.id   f3bf15fc834efbe82f734bae4dbc1046
#
_cell.length_a   1.000
_cell.length_b   1.000
_cell.length_c   1.000
_cell.angle_alpha   90.00
_cell.angle_beta   90.00
_cell.angle_gamma   90.00
#
_symmetry.space_group_name_H-M   'P 1'
#
loop_
_entity.id
_entity.type
_entity.pdbx_description
1 polymer ?
#
loop_
_entity_poly.entity_id
_entity_poly.type
_entity_poly.pdbx_seq_one_letter_code
_entity_poly.pdbx_strand_id
1 'polypeptide(L)'
;MEPGTEVTTCEEFPALPEEFRRALEKIVISHAINELHGARVFDEPAIALAPTPYAKWLTCRVAMEEYGHHIRFKGLGEKIGIGPER
;
A
#
# COMPACT_ATOMS: atom_id res chain seq x y z
N MET A 1 -0.10 -9.07 29.28
CA MET A 1 0.01 -8.12 28.17
C MET A 1 -0.98 -8.48 27.07
N GLU A 2 -1.64 -7.50 26.55
CA GLU A 2 -2.55 -7.70 25.45
C GLU A 2 -1.76 -8.04 24.18
N PRO A 3 -2.23 -9.00 23.36
CA PRO A 3 -1.52 -9.31 22.12
C PRO A 3 -1.29 -8.11 21.23
N GLY A 4 -2.23 -7.15 21.24
CA GLY A 4 -2.10 -5.97 20.42
C GLY A 4 -1.08 -4.96 20.89
N THR A 5 -0.50 -5.16 22.08
CA THR A 5 0.52 -4.25 22.60
C THR A 5 1.93 -4.67 22.22
N GLU A 6 2.09 -5.85 21.65
CA GLU A 6 3.37 -6.28 21.17
C GLU A 6 3.60 -5.64 19.81
N VAL A 7 4.63 -4.81 19.73
CA VAL A 7 4.93 -4.09 18.49
C VAL A 7 6.21 -4.65 17.88
N THR A 8 6.09 -5.12 16.64
CA THR A 8 7.25 -5.56 15.89
C THR A 8 7.74 -4.39 15.05
N THR A 9 8.99 -4.02 15.22
CA THR A 9 9.60 -2.93 14.47
C THR A 9 10.24 -3.45 13.19
N CYS A 10 10.56 -2.54 12.29
CA CYS A 10 11.27 -2.93 11.05
C CYS A 10 12.62 -3.53 11.34
N GLU A 11 13.28 -3.11 12.41
CA GLU A 11 14.57 -3.66 12.81
C GLU A 11 14.46 -5.10 13.28
N GLU A 12 13.31 -5.48 13.81
CA GLU A 12 13.08 -6.85 14.29
C GLU A 12 12.70 -7.81 13.19
N PHE A 13 12.35 -7.30 12.01
CA PHE A 13 11.87 -8.14 10.92
C PHE A 13 12.80 -9.30 10.58
N PRO A 14 14.14 -9.11 10.48
CA PRO A 14 15.02 -10.22 10.14
C PRO A 14 15.03 -11.37 11.15
N ALA A 15 14.63 -11.09 12.40
CA ALA A 15 14.61 -12.11 13.45
C ALA A 15 13.31 -12.90 13.50
N LEU A 16 12.31 -12.52 12.71
CA LEU A 16 11.03 -13.23 12.68
C LEU A 16 11.15 -14.56 11.92
N PRO A 17 10.25 -15.52 12.19
CA PRO A 17 10.28 -16.79 11.47
C PRO A 17 10.23 -16.59 9.96
N GLU A 18 11.00 -17.38 9.24
CA GLU A 18 11.11 -17.24 7.79
C GLU A 18 9.76 -17.37 7.07
N GLU A 19 8.93 -18.31 7.49
CA GLU A 19 7.62 -18.48 6.88
C GLU A 19 6.77 -17.22 7.02
N PHE A 20 6.82 -16.59 8.18
CA PHE A 20 6.07 -15.35 8.41
C PHE A 20 6.64 -14.22 7.57
N ARG A 21 7.96 -14.10 7.50
CA ARG A 21 8.59 -13.04 6.70
C ARG A 21 8.20 -13.16 5.23
N ARG A 22 8.20 -14.38 4.69
CA ARG A 22 7.81 -14.60 3.29
C ARG A 22 6.35 -14.25 3.06
N ALA A 23 5.47 -14.61 3.98
CA ALA A 23 4.06 -14.27 3.87
C ALA A 23 3.85 -12.76 3.92
N LEU A 24 4.52 -12.08 4.83
CA LEU A 24 4.42 -10.64 4.95
C LEU A 24 4.95 -9.93 3.70
N GLU A 25 6.07 -10.39 3.15
CA GLU A 25 6.62 -9.82 1.92
C GLU A 25 5.60 -9.88 0.78
N LYS A 26 4.92 -11.02 0.63
CA LYS A 26 3.90 -11.16 -0.41
C LYS A 26 2.75 -10.19 -0.21
N ILE A 27 2.33 -10.00 1.04
CA ILE A 27 1.27 -9.05 1.36
C ILE A 27 1.68 -7.63 0.99
N VAL A 28 2.87 -7.21 1.40
CA VAL A 28 3.35 -5.85 1.15
C VAL A 28 3.48 -5.58 -0.35
N ILE A 29 4.10 -6.50 -1.09
CA ILE A 29 4.28 -6.35 -2.53
C ILE A 29 2.93 -6.32 -3.24
N SER A 30 2.05 -7.25 -2.89
CA SER A 30 0.72 -7.34 -3.52
C SER A 30 -0.09 -6.07 -3.30
N HIS A 31 -0.10 -5.55 -2.08
CA HIS A 31 -0.83 -4.32 -1.81
C HIS A 31 -0.24 -3.12 -2.53
N ALA A 32 1.08 -3.01 -2.56
CA ALA A 32 1.71 -1.90 -3.27
C ALA A 32 1.35 -1.90 -4.76
N ILE A 33 1.37 -3.07 -5.39
CA ILE A 33 1.04 -3.19 -6.81
C ILE A 33 -0.46 -2.95 -7.05
N ASN A 34 -1.32 -3.54 -6.22
CA ASN A 34 -2.77 -3.43 -6.40
C ASN A 34 -3.27 -2.01 -6.19
N GLU A 35 -2.73 -1.30 -5.22
CA GLU A 35 -3.12 0.09 -4.98
C GLU A 35 -2.75 0.97 -6.16
N LEU A 36 -1.57 0.77 -6.72
CA LEU A 36 -1.14 1.53 -7.89
C LEU A 36 -2.00 1.20 -9.11
N HIS A 37 -2.29 -0.07 -9.31
CA HIS A 37 -3.13 -0.52 -10.43
C HIS A 37 -4.53 0.09 -10.32
N GLY A 38 -5.12 0.04 -9.12
CA GLY A 38 -6.45 0.61 -8.89
C GLY A 38 -6.51 2.10 -9.20
N ALA A 39 -5.48 2.84 -8.76
CA ALA A 39 -5.44 4.27 -9.04
C ALA A 39 -5.39 4.55 -10.54
N ARG A 40 -4.54 3.82 -11.27
CA ARG A 40 -4.37 4.04 -12.71
C ARG A 40 -5.56 3.59 -13.55
N VAL A 41 -6.13 2.45 -13.22
CA VAL A 41 -7.14 1.82 -14.07
C VAL A 41 -8.55 2.27 -13.75
N PHE A 42 -8.82 2.58 -12.49
CA PHE A 42 -10.16 2.97 -12.07
C PHE A 42 -10.28 4.43 -11.65
N ASP A 43 -9.37 4.89 -10.82
CA ASP A 43 -9.51 6.24 -10.23
C ASP A 43 -9.21 7.35 -11.22
N GLU A 44 -8.11 7.26 -11.95
CA GLU A 44 -7.76 8.31 -12.90
C GLU A 44 -8.79 8.47 -14.03
N PRO A 45 -9.28 7.37 -14.65
CA PRO A 45 -10.36 7.52 -15.63
C PRO A 45 -11.63 8.13 -15.04
N ALA A 46 -11.95 7.81 -13.80
CA ALA A 46 -13.13 8.36 -13.14
C ALA A 46 -13.02 9.88 -12.98
N ILE A 47 -11.83 10.39 -12.72
CA ILE A 47 -11.60 11.83 -12.61
C ILE A 47 -11.98 12.52 -13.93
N ALA A 48 -11.55 11.96 -15.03
CA ALA A 48 -11.83 12.53 -16.36
C ALA A 48 -13.31 12.50 -16.69
N LEU A 49 -14.05 11.53 -16.17
CA LEU A 49 -15.48 11.37 -16.45
C LEU A 49 -16.39 12.05 -15.44
N ALA A 50 -15.83 12.66 -14.39
CA ALA A 50 -16.63 13.29 -13.35
C ALA A 50 -17.49 14.42 -13.91
N PRO A 51 -18.82 14.38 -13.71
CA PRO A 51 -19.71 15.33 -14.36
C PRO A 51 -19.82 16.69 -13.67
N THR A 52 -19.36 16.81 -12.45
CA THR A 52 -19.44 18.07 -11.69
C THR A 52 -18.13 18.35 -10.97
N PRO A 53 -17.90 19.62 -10.57
CA PRO A 53 -16.71 19.91 -9.76
C PRO A 53 -16.66 19.13 -8.46
N TYR A 54 -17.80 18.88 -7.83
CA TYR A 54 -17.85 18.12 -6.61
C TYR A 54 -17.43 16.67 -6.84
N ALA A 55 -17.99 16.05 -7.88
CA ALA A 55 -17.63 14.67 -8.23
C ALA A 55 -16.16 14.58 -8.62
N LYS A 56 -15.64 15.58 -9.30
CA LYS A 56 -14.21 15.63 -9.64
C LYS A 56 -13.35 15.71 -8.40
N TRP A 57 -13.74 16.54 -7.44
CA TRP A 57 -13.01 16.63 -6.18
C TRP A 57 -12.99 15.30 -5.43
N LEU A 58 -14.14 14.62 -5.38
CA LEU A 58 -14.21 13.31 -4.72
C LEU A 58 -13.33 12.27 -5.39
N THR A 59 -13.39 12.19 -6.72
CA THR A 59 -12.57 11.19 -7.44
C THR A 59 -11.09 11.49 -7.33
N CYS A 60 -10.71 12.76 -7.33
CA CYS A 60 -9.31 13.15 -7.10
C CYS A 60 -8.86 12.74 -5.70
N ARG A 61 -9.72 12.91 -4.71
CA ARG A 61 -9.40 12.55 -3.35
C ARG A 61 -9.19 11.04 -3.19
N VAL A 62 -10.05 10.25 -3.81
CA VAL A 62 -9.91 8.79 -3.80
C VAL A 62 -8.59 8.39 -4.47
N ALA A 63 -8.28 8.98 -5.61
CA ALA A 63 -7.03 8.69 -6.30
C ALA A 63 -5.81 9.03 -5.43
N MET A 64 -5.84 10.18 -4.76
CA MET A 64 -4.77 10.56 -3.85
C MET A 64 -4.57 9.54 -2.73
N GLU A 65 -5.66 9.03 -2.17
CA GLU A 65 -5.58 8.03 -1.12
C GLU A 65 -5.00 6.72 -1.64
N GLU A 66 -5.40 6.30 -2.84
CA GLU A 66 -4.87 5.08 -3.43
C GLU A 66 -3.38 5.18 -3.72
N TYR A 67 -2.94 6.30 -4.30
CA TYR A 67 -1.52 6.55 -4.50
C TYR A 67 -0.77 6.63 -3.18
N GLY A 68 -1.39 7.23 -2.17
CA GLY A 68 -0.82 7.31 -0.82
C GLY A 68 -0.60 5.92 -0.21
N HIS A 69 -1.57 5.03 -0.40
CA HIS A 69 -1.43 3.64 0.06
C HIS A 69 -0.28 2.94 -0.65
N HIS A 70 -0.17 3.13 -1.97
CA HIS A 70 0.94 2.55 -2.73
C HIS A 70 2.29 3.01 -2.18
N ILE A 71 2.43 4.31 -1.94
CA ILE A 71 3.67 4.88 -1.40
C ILE A 71 3.99 4.31 -0.03
N ARG A 72 2.98 4.15 0.82
CA ARG A 72 3.17 3.60 2.17
C ARG A 72 3.60 2.15 2.14
N PHE A 73 2.96 1.32 1.32
CA PHE A 73 3.33 -0.08 1.21
C PHE A 73 4.71 -0.24 0.59
N LYS A 74 5.02 0.56 -0.42
CA LYS A 74 6.35 0.54 -1.03
C LYS A 74 7.41 0.95 -0.01
N GLY A 75 7.14 1.99 0.77
CA GLY A 75 8.06 2.46 1.80
C GLY A 75 8.29 1.41 2.89
N LEU A 76 7.21 0.71 3.29
CA LEU A 76 7.33 -0.36 4.25
C LEU A 76 8.21 -1.49 3.69
N GLY A 77 7.97 -1.87 2.45
CA GLY A 77 8.78 -2.89 1.80
C GLY A 77 10.26 -2.53 1.78
N GLU A 78 10.58 -1.29 1.46
CA GLU A 78 11.97 -0.82 1.47
C GLU A 78 12.59 -0.90 2.86
N LYS A 79 11.81 -0.56 3.89
CA LYS A 79 12.31 -0.62 5.27
C LYS A 79 12.62 -2.03 5.73
N ILE A 80 11.89 -3.01 5.25
CA ILE A 80 12.12 -4.41 5.63
C ILE A 80 12.96 -5.17 4.59
N GLY A 81 13.49 -4.46 3.60
CA GLY A 81 14.47 -5.01 2.67
C GLY A 81 13.91 -5.66 1.41
N ILE A 82 12.66 -5.35 1.06
CA ILE A 82 12.07 -5.83 -0.19
C ILE A 82 11.61 -4.66 -1.04
N GLY A 83 11.63 -4.87 -2.34
CA GLY A 83 11.13 -3.87 -3.27
C GLY A 83 10.19 -4.51 -4.28
N PRO A 84 9.30 -3.70 -4.88
CA PRO A 84 8.32 -4.22 -5.85
C PRO A 84 8.94 -4.90 -7.07
N GLU A 85 10.13 -4.53 -7.41
CA GLU A 85 10.82 -5.07 -8.59
C GLU A 85 11.58 -6.36 -8.33
N ARG A 86 11.53 -6.88 -7.12
CA ARG A 86 12.22 -8.13 -6.76
C ARG A 86 11.46 -9.37 -7.18
#